data_40cbf63a5ae989fbe5e45f009bb0b422
#
_entry.id   40cbf63a5ae989fbe5e45f009bb0b422
#
_cell.length_a   1.000
_cell.length_b   1.000
_cell.length_c   1.000
_cell.angle_alpha   90.00
_cell.angle_beta   90.00
_cell.angle_gamma   90.00
#
_symmetry.space_group_name_H-M   'P 1'
#
loop_
_entity.id
_entity.type
_entity.pdbx_description
1 polymer ?
#
loop_
_entity_poly.entity_id
_entity_poly.type
_entity_poly.pdbx_seq_one_letter_code
_entity_poly.pdbx_strand_id
1 'polypeptide(L)'
;FYKGKIKDNSAKLKGYRQFKGWDPLSCKGNFYKVDRLPIFASLEYLDNASREIINFTSYDPVGSINIINKSYVNSPVNISGELILPKSGNNIPVVVVIHSSSGPSEFSEIKQWTWRNGFNNELLKNNIGIFQIDSFTGRGVENTHSDQSTVSIHAGEMDAFQALKLLEDHPRVDSTRLGITGLSRGGIASYQVTEKRFSDAVLGPNRYFKASLPMAIDCYIRFEQPLMTPTKTLFLLGSNDDYTPPEGCVNWVKDVKVSQGESADVEIIVKEDWVHGFYGDIPITICDSCVVFNNQACQADLPNGMVYNNEGLPANDLKNFFIKTKGKKNYYELVEILSSPDATWSNAWKFYYELYKAMYKSCATKGPKVGGDHAQETIDIAISFFVESLK
;
A
#
# COMPACT_ATOMS: atom_id res chain seq x y z
N PHE A 1 -0.59 5.48 32.69
CA PHE A 1 -0.30 6.89 33.04
C PHE A 1 1.19 7.01 33.30
N TYR A 2 1.88 7.68 32.43
CA TYR A 2 3.29 8.01 32.59
C TYR A 2 3.39 9.47 33.05
N LYS A 3 3.75 9.69 34.30
CA LYS A 3 4.23 10.98 34.77
C LYS A 3 5.72 10.90 34.94
N GLY A 4 6.46 11.19 33.90
CA GLY A 4 7.88 11.41 33.96
C GLY A 4 8.25 12.57 33.04
N LYS A 5 8.77 13.65 33.59
CA LYS A 5 9.40 14.73 32.82
C LYS A 5 10.64 14.15 32.15
N ILE A 6 10.65 14.08 30.84
CA ILE A 6 11.87 13.81 30.05
C ILE A 6 12.77 15.02 30.23
N LYS A 7 13.86 14.84 30.90
CA LYS A 7 14.85 15.89 31.18
C LYS A 7 16.17 15.64 30.45
N ASP A 8 16.20 14.82 29.44
CA ASP A 8 17.42 14.69 28.62
C ASP A 8 17.15 13.86 27.38
N ASN A 9 17.64 14.28 26.20
CA ASN A 9 17.52 13.63 24.91
C ASN A 9 18.35 12.34 24.79
N SER A 10 18.91 11.84 25.87
CA SER A 10 19.71 10.62 25.94
C SER A 10 19.08 9.53 26.83
N ALA A 11 17.75 9.53 26.98
CA ALA A 11 17.09 8.55 27.85
C ALA A 11 17.21 7.13 27.30
N LYS A 12 18.16 6.36 27.87
CA LYS A 12 18.15 4.90 27.81
C LYS A 12 16.89 4.42 28.51
N LEU A 13 15.85 4.09 27.75
CA LEU A 13 14.65 3.45 28.28
C LEU A 13 14.99 2.02 28.75
N LYS A 14 15.41 1.88 30.02
CA LYS A 14 15.37 0.62 30.73
C LYS A 14 14.00 0.52 31.39
N GLY A 15 13.12 -0.31 30.88
CA GLY A 15 11.85 -0.59 31.55
C GLY A 15 10.96 -1.53 30.75
N TYR A 16 10.28 -2.42 31.46
CA TYR A 16 9.21 -3.24 30.91
C TYR A 16 8.01 -2.34 30.62
N ARG A 17 7.49 -2.36 29.39
CA ARG A 17 6.17 -1.81 29.10
C ARG A 17 5.17 -2.97 29.05
N GLN A 18 4.24 -2.98 29.98
CA GLN A 18 2.98 -3.72 29.79
C GLN A 18 2.09 -2.84 28.94
N PHE A 19 1.93 -3.19 27.66
CA PHE A 19 0.86 -2.65 26.87
C PHE A 19 -0.39 -3.46 27.17
N LYS A 20 -1.45 -2.79 27.62
CA LYS A 20 -2.80 -3.29 27.46
C LYS A 20 -3.07 -3.14 25.98
N GLY A 21 -2.60 -4.14 25.22
CA GLY A 21 -2.53 -4.07 23.78
C GLY A 21 -3.93 -4.25 23.22
N TRP A 22 -4.39 -3.27 22.54
CA TRP A 22 -5.28 -3.52 21.45
C TRP A 22 -4.41 -4.22 20.40
N ASP A 23 -4.65 -5.52 20.19
CA ASP A 23 -4.06 -6.23 19.07
C ASP A 23 -4.75 -5.69 17.81
N PRO A 24 -4.04 -4.98 16.94
CA PRO A 24 -4.65 -4.40 15.75
C PRO A 24 -5.19 -5.47 14.79
N LEU A 25 -4.89 -6.73 15.05
CA LEU A 25 -5.21 -7.84 14.17
C LEU A 25 -6.29 -8.76 14.75
N SER A 26 -6.50 -8.83 16.06
CA SER A 26 -7.47 -9.77 16.64
C SER A 26 -8.66 -9.17 17.30
N CYS A 27 -8.77 -7.84 17.46
CA CYS A 27 -9.82 -7.15 18.20
C CYS A 27 -10.05 -7.67 19.65
N LYS A 28 -9.16 -8.55 20.15
CA LYS A 28 -9.17 -9.09 21.51
C LYS A 28 -7.93 -8.62 22.23
N GLY A 29 -8.11 -7.96 23.35
CA GLY A 29 -7.00 -7.46 24.17
C GLY A 29 -6.20 -8.59 24.79
N ASN A 30 -5.09 -8.97 24.20
CA ASN A 30 -4.08 -9.83 24.80
C ASN A 30 -2.93 -8.99 25.34
N PHE A 31 -2.35 -9.42 26.46
CA PHE A 31 -1.15 -8.79 27.00
C PHE A 31 0.08 -9.52 26.46
N TYR A 32 0.90 -8.81 25.69
CA TYR A 32 2.20 -9.33 25.29
C TYR A 32 3.31 -8.75 26.16
N LYS A 33 4.17 -9.60 26.65
CA LYS A 33 5.39 -9.19 27.32
C LYS A 33 6.46 -9.04 26.24
N VAL A 34 6.76 -7.79 25.88
CA VAL A 34 7.85 -7.49 24.94
C VAL A 34 9.14 -7.41 25.76
N ASP A 35 9.95 -8.45 25.73
CA ASP A 35 11.19 -8.52 26.53
C ASP A 35 12.32 -7.63 26.00
N ARG A 36 12.28 -7.24 24.72
CA ARG A 36 13.21 -6.25 24.12
C ARG A 36 12.55 -5.54 22.96
N LEU A 37 12.48 -4.22 23.01
CA LEU A 37 12.36 -3.39 21.81
C LEU A 37 13.78 -3.26 21.23
N PRO A 38 13.95 -3.39 19.90
CA PRO A 38 15.21 -3.03 19.28
C PRO A 38 15.52 -1.59 19.65
N ILE A 39 16.70 -1.36 20.17
CA ILE A 39 17.15 -0.05 20.62
C ILE A 39 17.62 0.67 19.36
N PHE A 40 16.77 1.47 18.74
CA PHE A 40 17.29 2.50 17.86
C PHE A 40 18.12 3.45 18.72
N ALA A 41 19.37 3.62 18.37
CA ALA A 41 20.33 4.38 19.17
C ALA A 41 19.89 5.83 19.41
N SER A 42 19.17 6.43 18.45
CA SER A 42 18.44 7.67 18.58
C SER A 42 17.44 7.87 17.42
N LEU A 43 16.39 8.64 17.65
CA LEU A 43 15.49 9.14 16.60
C LEU A 43 15.84 10.61 16.27
N GLU A 44 17.10 10.99 16.39
CA GLU A 44 17.58 12.37 16.32
C GLU A 44 17.11 13.11 15.07
N TYR A 45 17.15 12.45 13.92
CA TYR A 45 16.75 13.07 12.66
C TYR A 45 15.23 13.26 12.59
N LEU A 46 14.46 12.30 13.10
CA LEU A 46 13.01 12.37 13.17
C LEU A 46 12.52 13.42 14.18
N ASP A 47 13.16 13.51 15.34
CA ASP A 47 12.83 14.48 16.40
C ASP A 47 13.13 15.93 15.99
N ASN A 48 14.13 16.13 15.12
CA ASN A 48 14.53 17.44 14.61
C ASN A 48 13.95 17.77 13.22
N ALA A 49 13.07 16.95 12.66
CA ALA A 49 12.48 17.18 11.34
C ALA A 49 11.50 18.36 11.32
N SER A 50 11.33 18.95 10.15
CA SER A 50 10.23 19.88 9.86
C SER A 50 9.00 19.05 9.47
N ARG A 51 7.83 19.35 10.05
CA ARG A 51 6.58 18.61 9.82
C ARG A 51 5.48 19.55 9.37
N GLU A 52 4.70 19.12 8.38
CA GLU A 52 3.58 19.85 7.82
C GLU A 52 2.44 18.89 7.48
N ILE A 53 1.22 19.20 7.96
CA ILE A 53 0.00 18.50 7.55
C ILE A 53 -0.57 19.22 6.33
N ILE A 54 -0.73 18.48 5.24
CA ILE A 54 -1.25 19.02 3.97
C ILE A 54 -2.54 18.30 3.63
N ASN A 55 -3.63 19.09 3.45
CA ASN A 55 -4.90 18.59 2.96
C ASN A 55 -4.95 18.71 1.44
N PHE A 56 -5.45 17.69 0.76
CA PHE A 56 -5.56 17.70 -0.69
C PHE A 56 -6.75 16.87 -1.17
N THR A 57 -7.18 17.14 -2.39
CA THR A 57 -8.26 16.39 -3.03
C THR A 57 -7.70 15.14 -3.71
N SER A 58 -8.29 14.00 -3.41
CA SER A 58 -8.12 12.74 -4.12
C SER A 58 -9.46 12.26 -4.66
N TYR A 59 -9.54 11.00 -5.11
CA TYR A 59 -10.71 10.47 -5.78
C TYR A 59 -10.92 8.99 -5.45
N ASP A 60 -12.18 8.53 -5.58
CA ASP A 60 -12.58 7.14 -5.34
C ASP A 60 -13.03 6.45 -6.64
N PRO A 61 -12.10 5.98 -7.50
CA PRO A 61 -12.47 5.19 -8.66
C PRO A 61 -13.02 3.84 -8.22
N VAL A 62 -14.06 3.37 -8.89
CA VAL A 62 -14.67 2.06 -8.60
C VAL A 62 -13.84 0.92 -9.18
N GLY A 63 -13.23 1.13 -10.33
CA GLY A 63 -12.42 0.12 -11.01
C GLY A 63 -11.38 0.76 -11.93
N SER A 64 -10.51 -0.08 -12.48
CA SER A 64 -9.42 0.32 -13.38
C SER A 64 -9.88 1.17 -14.56
N ILE A 65 -11.04 0.83 -15.15
CA ILE A 65 -11.60 1.60 -16.28
C ILE A 65 -11.90 3.05 -15.92
N ASN A 66 -12.33 3.33 -14.66
CA ASN A 66 -12.61 4.71 -14.23
C ASN A 66 -11.37 5.58 -14.16
N ILE A 67 -10.21 4.96 -13.95
CA ILE A 67 -8.93 5.67 -14.03
C ILE A 67 -8.59 5.94 -15.48
N ILE A 68 -8.67 4.93 -16.35
CA ILE A 68 -8.30 5.03 -17.77
C ILE A 68 -9.19 6.02 -18.54
N ASN A 69 -10.50 5.96 -18.35
CA ASN A 69 -11.45 6.86 -18.99
C ASN A 69 -11.62 8.21 -18.26
N LYS A 70 -10.90 8.40 -17.15
CA LYS A 70 -10.88 9.63 -16.32
C LYS A 70 -12.20 9.97 -15.61
N SER A 71 -13.17 9.06 -15.55
CA SER A 71 -14.43 9.29 -14.84
C SER A 71 -14.25 9.33 -13.30
N TYR A 72 -13.07 8.95 -12.78
CA TYR A 72 -12.73 9.08 -11.36
C TYR A 72 -12.94 10.51 -10.83
N VAL A 73 -12.83 11.54 -11.67
CA VAL A 73 -13.02 12.95 -11.27
C VAL A 73 -14.41 13.24 -10.69
N ASN A 74 -15.38 12.37 -10.93
CA ASN A 74 -16.74 12.49 -10.42
C ASN A 74 -16.89 12.02 -8.95
N SER A 75 -15.85 11.44 -8.36
CA SER A 75 -15.87 10.93 -6.99
C SER A 75 -14.75 11.55 -6.15
N PRO A 76 -14.74 12.89 -5.97
CA PRO A 76 -13.71 13.57 -5.19
C PRO A 76 -13.85 13.28 -3.70
N VAL A 77 -12.72 13.21 -3.01
CA VAL A 77 -12.61 13.07 -1.56
C VAL A 77 -11.47 13.94 -1.04
N ASN A 78 -11.67 14.56 0.12
CA ASN A 78 -10.61 15.32 0.78
C ASN A 78 -9.88 14.41 1.78
N ILE A 79 -8.59 14.31 1.62
CA ILE A 79 -7.69 13.54 2.47
C ILE A 79 -6.53 14.42 2.95
N SER A 80 -5.67 13.86 3.79
CA SER A 80 -4.48 14.56 4.27
C SER A 80 -3.24 13.68 4.22
N GLY A 81 -2.09 14.32 4.32
CA GLY A 81 -0.82 13.65 4.54
C GLY A 81 0.11 14.50 5.39
N GLU A 82 1.04 13.87 6.07
CA GLU A 82 2.10 14.54 6.81
C GLU A 82 3.39 14.53 6.01
N LEU A 83 3.88 15.72 5.64
CA LEU A 83 5.18 15.91 5.03
C LEU A 83 6.23 16.11 6.14
N ILE A 84 7.23 15.25 6.17
CA ILE A 84 8.31 15.25 7.13
C ILE A 84 9.62 15.45 6.37
N LEU A 85 10.23 16.60 6.52
CA LEU A 85 11.47 16.95 5.82
C LEU A 85 12.64 17.16 6.79
N PRO A 86 13.89 16.95 6.36
CA PRO A 86 15.05 17.45 7.07
C PRO A 86 14.86 18.92 7.43
N LYS A 87 15.34 19.35 8.60
CA LYS A 87 15.12 20.72 9.13
C LYS A 87 15.52 21.82 8.15
N SER A 88 16.52 21.58 7.34
CA SER A 88 17.06 22.52 6.35
C SER A 88 17.30 21.83 5.00
N GLY A 89 17.56 22.62 3.99
CA GLY A 89 17.84 22.17 2.63
C GLY A 89 16.64 22.34 1.69
N ASN A 90 16.95 22.35 0.41
CA ASN A 90 16.02 22.39 -0.73
C ASN A 90 16.37 21.24 -1.69
N ASN A 91 15.53 21.01 -2.70
CA ASN A 91 15.68 19.90 -3.63
C ASN A 91 15.80 18.55 -2.91
N ILE A 92 14.93 18.33 -1.94
CA ILE A 92 14.91 17.13 -1.09
C ILE A 92 14.13 16.05 -1.82
N PRO A 93 14.71 14.87 -2.10
CA PRO A 93 13.95 13.72 -2.56
C PRO A 93 12.95 13.29 -1.48
N VAL A 94 11.77 12.79 -1.88
CA VAL A 94 10.73 12.38 -0.93
C VAL A 94 10.22 10.99 -1.25
N VAL A 95 10.02 10.18 -0.22
CA VAL A 95 9.34 8.89 -0.30
C VAL A 95 7.91 9.06 0.21
N VAL A 96 6.93 8.83 -0.67
CA VAL A 96 5.52 8.73 -0.32
C VAL A 96 5.28 7.38 0.36
N VAL A 97 4.58 7.38 1.48
CA VAL A 97 4.29 6.18 2.27
C VAL A 97 2.79 6.05 2.46
N ILE A 98 2.25 4.91 2.04
CA ILE A 98 0.83 4.58 2.21
C ILE A 98 0.69 3.47 3.24
N HIS A 99 -0.25 3.64 4.17
CA HIS A 99 -0.53 2.65 5.22
C HIS A 99 -1.20 1.40 4.68
N SER A 100 -1.15 0.32 5.44
CA SER A 100 -1.85 -0.93 5.16
C SER A 100 -3.36 -0.84 5.48
N SER A 101 -4.03 -1.98 5.51
CA SER A 101 -5.43 -2.10 5.97
C SER A 101 -5.65 -1.65 7.42
N SER A 102 -4.57 -1.46 8.20
CA SER A 102 -4.62 -0.92 9.57
C SER A 102 -4.98 0.57 9.64
N GLY A 103 -4.87 1.28 8.52
CA GLY A 103 -5.18 2.69 8.42
C GLY A 103 -4.08 3.60 9.01
N PRO A 104 -4.36 4.90 9.16
CA PRO A 104 -3.38 5.91 9.58
C PRO A 104 -2.86 5.71 11.01
N SER A 105 -3.50 4.86 11.79
CA SER A 105 -3.00 4.47 13.10
C SER A 105 -1.59 3.86 13.07
N GLU A 106 -1.14 3.38 11.93
CA GLU A 106 0.25 2.95 11.72
C GLU A 106 1.27 4.09 11.84
N PHE A 107 0.84 5.32 11.60
CA PHE A 107 1.68 6.52 11.68
C PHE A 107 1.69 7.15 13.06
N SER A 108 0.83 6.70 13.99
CA SER A 108 0.69 7.31 15.31
C SER A 108 1.88 6.96 16.22
N GLU A 109 2.35 7.94 17.00
CA GLU A 109 3.41 7.75 18.00
C GLU A 109 3.08 6.68 19.06
N ILE A 110 1.80 6.45 19.33
CA ILE A 110 1.33 5.51 20.36
C ILE A 110 1.47 4.06 19.87
N LYS A 111 1.36 3.83 18.57
CA LYS A 111 1.52 2.53 17.92
C LYS A 111 2.86 2.45 17.19
N GLN A 112 3.89 3.05 17.73
CA GLN A 112 5.23 3.05 17.17
C GLN A 112 5.64 1.63 16.79
N TRP A 113 5.27 1.23 15.61
CA TRP A 113 5.89 0.12 14.93
C TRP A 113 7.35 0.49 14.81
N THR A 114 8.18 -0.24 15.45
CA THR A 114 9.61 0.05 15.56
C THR A 114 10.24 0.32 14.19
N TRP A 115 9.78 -0.43 13.17
CA TRP A 115 10.26 -0.27 11.83
C TRP A 115 9.91 1.10 11.21
N ARG A 116 8.70 1.64 11.46
CA ARG A 116 8.27 2.92 10.84
C ARG A 116 9.11 4.09 11.31
N ASN A 117 9.35 4.20 12.61
CA ASN A 117 10.19 5.25 13.16
C ASN A 117 11.65 5.08 12.75
N GLY A 118 12.16 3.85 12.74
CA GLY A 118 13.49 3.55 12.24
C GLY A 118 13.64 3.87 10.77
N PHE A 119 12.68 3.45 9.95
CA PHE A 119 12.66 3.76 8.52
C PHE A 119 12.65 5.26 8.25
N ASN A 120 11.75 6.02 8.88
CA ASN A 120 11.65 7.47 8.73
C ASN A 120 12.94 8.17 9.17
N ASN A 121 13.50 7.77 10.32
CA ASN A 121 14.75 8.34 10.82
C ASN A 121 15.93 8.10 9.87
N GLU A 122 16.05 6.89 9.34
CA GLU A 122 17.12 6.56 8.39
C GLU A 122 16.96 7.26 7.03
N LEU A 123 15.72 7.45 6.53
CA LEU A 123 15.48 8.29 5.35
C LEU A 123 15.95 9.72 5.58
N LEU A 124 15.54 10.35 6.69
CA LEU A 124 15.92 11.71 7.05
C LEU A 124 17.44 11.86 7.22
N LYS A 125 18.11 10.89 7.84
CA LYS A 125 19.57 10.81 7.96
C LYS A 125 20.26 10.81 6.60
N ASN A 126 19.65 10.23 5.60
CA ASN A 126 20.12 10.22 4.21
C ASN A 126 19.62 11.42 3.39
N ASN A 127 19.08 12.45 4.04
CA ASN A 127 18.52 13.65 3.44
C ASN A 127 17.35 13.36 2.47
N ILE A 128 16.53 12.35 2.80
CA ILE A 128 15.31 11.98 2.07
C ILE A 128 14.13 12.30 2.97
N GLY A 129 13.17 13.09 2.48
CA GLY A 129 11.91 13.39 3.16
C GLY A 129 10.89 12.26 3.02
N ILE A 130 9.83 12.36 3.81
CA ILE A 130 8.73 11.38 3.84
C ILE A 130 7.41 12.12 3.67
N PHE A 131 6.47 11.57 2.90
CA PHE A 131 5.09 12.02 2.87
C PHE A 131 4.16 10.87 3.21
N GLN A 132 3.60 10.88 4.43
CA GLN A 132 2.71 9.84 4.95
C GLN A 132 1.25 10.19 4.63
N ILE A 133 0.59 9.41 3.78
CA ILE A 133 -0.79 9.66 3.36
C ILE A 133 -1.77 8.97 4.31
N ASP A 134 -2.72 9.74 4.84
CA ASP A 134 -3.92 9.22 5.50
C ASP A 134 -5.03 9.02 4.46
N SER A 135 -5.09 7.82 3.92
CA SER A 135 -6.09 7.45 2.91
C SER A 135 -7.48 7.18 3.49
N PHE A 136 -7.65 7.07 4.81
CA PHE A 136 -8.90 6.55 5.38
C PHE A 136 -9.72 7.57 6.15
N THR A 137 -9.12 8.44 6.94
CA THR A 137 -9.87 9.39 7.79
C THR A 137 -10.81 10.27 6.98
N GLY A 138 -10.36 10.81 5.84
CA GLY A 138 -11.20 11.62 4.94
C GLY A 138 -12.35 10.86 4.30
N ARG A 139 -12.30 9.51 4.29
CA ARG A 139 -13.35 8.60 3.82
C ARG A 139 -14.26 8.11 4.95
N GLY A 140 -14.03 8.54 6.19
CA GLY A 140 -14.78 8.10 7.36
C GLY A 140 -14.51 6.64 7.75
N VAL A 141 -13.33 6.09 7.37
CA VAL A 141 -12.92 4.72 7.62
C VAL A 141 -11.71 4.71 8.56
N GLU A 142 -11.71 3.84 9.54
CA GLU A 142 -10.62 3.68 10.49
C GLU A 142 -9.63 2.60 10.04
N ASN A 143 -10.16 1.47 9.59
CA ASN A 143 -9.40 0.34 9.05
C ASN A 143 -10.28 -0.52 8.13
N THR A 144 -9.65 -1.44 7.38
CA THR A 144 -10.37 -2.33 6.44
C THR A 144 -10.11 -3.81 6.69
N HIS A 145 -9.58 -4.20 7.84
CA HIS A 145 -9.20 -5.59 8.13
C HIS A 145 -10.31 -6.62 7.93
N SER A 146 -11.50 -6.30 8.43
CA SER A 146 -12.64 -7.20 8.41
C SER A 146 -13.50 -7.06 7.14
N ASP A 147 -13.37 -5.92 6.44
CA ASP A 147 -14.09 -5.65 5.20
C ASP A 147 -13.25 -4.76 4.27
N GLN A 148 -12.49 -5.38 3.39
CA GLN A 148 -11.65 -4.70 2.40
C GLN A 148 -12.46 -3.89 1.37
N SER A 149 -13.78 -4.08 1.34
CA SER A 149 -14.67 -3.42 0.39
C SER A 149 -15.07 -2.00 0.80
N THR A 150 -14.80 -1.58 2.03
CA THR A 150 -15.21 -0.26 2.55
C THR A 150 -14.52 0.92 1.86
N VAL A 151 -13.35 0.67 1.28
CA VAL A 151 -12.61 1.65 0.45
C VAL A 151 -12.20 0.97 -0.83
N SER A 152 -12.31 1.65 -1.97
CA SER A 152 -11.82 1.13 -3.25
C SER A 152 -10.36 0.68 -3.14
N ILE A 153 -10.03 -0.44 -3.76
CA ILE A 153 -8.63 -0.88 -3.85
C ILE A 153 -7.79 0.13 -4.67
N HIS A 154 -8.44 0.84 -5.58
CA HIS A 154 -7.84 1.86 -6.42
C HIS A 154 -7.75 3.24 -5.74
N ALA A 155 -8.25 3.41 -4.52
CA ALA A 155 -8.15 4.68 -3.80
C ALA A 155 -6.71 5.03 -3.45
N GLY A 156 -5.92 4.04 -3.01
CA GLY A 156 -4.54 4.27 -2.57
C GLY A 156 -3.62 4.76 -3.70
N GLU A 157 -3.74 4.20 -4.90
CA GLU A 157 -2.96 4.67 -6.05
C GLU A 157 -3.40 6.05 -6.52
N MET A 158 -4.71 6.38 -6.44
CA MET A 158 -5.18 7.73 -6.72
C MET A 158 -4.64 8.73 -5.71
N ASP A 159 -4.63 8.38 -4.43
CA ASP A 159 -4.04 9.19 -3.37
C ASP A 159 -2.56 9.46 -3.64
N ALA A 160 -1.82 8.42 -4.06
CA ALA A 160 -0.41 8.54 -4.43
C ALA A 160 -0.19 9.46 -5.64
N PHE A 161 -1.01 9.36 -6.69
CA PHE A 161 -0.90 10.22 -7.85
C PHE A 161 -1.22 11.69 -7.51
N GLN A 162 -2.23 11.95 -6.66
CA GLN A 162 -2.51 13.31 -6.21
C GLN A 162 -1.41 13.84 -5.28
N ALA A 163 -0.82 12.99 -4.43
CA ALA A 163 0.34 13.36 -3.62
C ALA A 163 1.57 13.70 -4.48
N LEU A 164 1.81 12.97 -5.58
CA LEU A 164 2.88 13.29 -6.52
C LEU A 164 2.68 14.71 -7.10
N LYS A 165 1.48 15.04 -7.59
CA LYS A 165 1.15 16.38 -8.09
C LYS A 165 1.37 17.46 -7.04
N LEU A 166 0.94 17.20 -5.79
CA LEU A 166 1.11 18.12 -4.67
C LEU A 166 2.59 18.38 -4.36
N LEU A 167 3.39 17.32 -4.35
CA LEU A 167 4.82 17.39 -4.01
C LEU A 167 5.64 18.03 -5.13
N GLU A 168 5.22 17.96 -6.39
CA GLU A 168 5.87 18.65 -7.51
C GLU A 168 5.88 20.17 -7.34
N ASP A 169 4.86 20.73 -6.69
CA ASP A 169 4.72 22.17 -6.45
C ASP A 169 5.34 22.63 -5.11
N HIS A 170 5.83 21.70 -4.29
CA HIS A 170 6.36 22.04 -2.98
C HIS A 170 7.80 22.63 -3.06
N PRO A 171 8.06 23.83 -2.49
CA PRO A 171 9.29 24.61 -2.75
C PRO A 171 10.59 23.95 -2.28
N ARG A 172 10.51 22.98 -1.36
CA ARG A 172 11.68 22.27 -0.84
C ARG A 172 11.89 20.88 -1.42
N VAL A 173 10.92 20.36 -2.18
CA VAL A 173 10.94 18.99 -2.72
C VAL A 173 11.59 18.97 -4.11
N ASP A 174 12.34 17.92 -4.38
CA ASP A 174 12.81 17.61 -5.73
C ASP A 174 11.78 16.72 -6.44
N SER A 175 11.00 17.32 -7.32
CA SER A 175 9.95 16.64 -8.07
C SER A 175 10.45 15.53 -9.01
N THR A 176 11.74 15.51 -9.33
CA THR A 176 12.35 14.48 -10.19
C THR A 176 12.80 13.23 -9.41
N ARG A 177 12.77 13.32 -8.08
CA ARG A 177 13.24 12.28 -7.16
C ARG A 177 12.19 11.88 -6.12
N LEU A 178 11.01 11.52 -6.61
CA LEU A 178 9.92 11.03 -5.78
C LEU A 178 9.89 9.50 -5.80
N GLY A 179 9.97 8.89 -4.62
CA GLY A 179 9.78 7.46 -4.41
C GLY A 179 8.43 7.16 -3.77
N ILE A 180 8.03 5.88 -3.78
CA ILE A 180 6.81 5.42 -3.10
C ILE A 180 7.03 4.06 -2.46
N THR A 181 6.40 3.83 -1.31
CA THR A 181 6.35 2.54 -0.64
C THR A 181 5.07 2.39 0.16
N GLY A 182 4.76 1.17 0.48
CA GLY A 182 3.67 0.81 1.38
C GLY A 182 3.69 -0.68 1.68
N LEU A 183 2.85 -1.07 2.61
CA LEU A 183 2.73 -2.41 3.12
C LEU A 183 1.34 -2.95 2.83
N SER A 184 1.21 -4.21 2.40
CA SER A 184 -0.08 -4.83 2.16
C SER A 184 -0.93 -3.95 1.22
N ARG A 185 -2.08 -3.42 1.65
CA ARG A 185 -2.91 -2.52 0.84
C ARG A 185 -2.13 -1.29 0.33
N GLY A 186 -1.27 -0.68 1.15
CA GLY A 186 -0.38 0.42 0.70
C GLY A 186 0.68 -0.07 -0.28
N GLY A 187 1.13 -1.31 -0.14
CA GLY A 187 2.02 -1.95 -1.11
C GLY A 187 1.33 -2.20 -2.45
N ILE A 188 0.04 -2.57 -2.46
CA ILE A 188 -0.75 -2.68 -3.70
C ILE A 188 -0.81 -1.32 -4.41
N ALA A 189 -1.05 -0.23 -3.68
CA ALA A 189 -1.02 1.11 -4.25
C ALA A 189 0.35 1.46 -4.84
N SER A 190 1.45 1.13 -4.12
CA SER A 190 2.83 1.35 -4.59
C SER A 190 3.15 0.56 -5.86
N TYR A 191 2.57 -0.63 -6.01
CA TYR A 191 2.66 -1.43 -7.22
C TYR A 191 1.81 -0.83 -8.36
N GLN A 192 0.55 -0.48 -8.10
CA GLN A 192 -0.40 -0.01 -9.11
C GLN A 192 0.02 1.32 -9.75
N VAL A 193 0.72 2.21 -9.03
CA VAL A 193 1.24 3.45 -9.62
C VAL A 193 2.31 3.23 -10.69
N THR A 194 2.88 2.04 -10.77
CA THR A 194 3.83 1.68 -11.83
C THR A 194 3.16 1.31 -13.15
N GLU A 195 1.83 1.07 -13.14
CA GLU A 195 1.06 0.79 -14.35
C GLU A 195 0.93 2.07 -15.20
N LYS A 196 1.53 2.02 -16.38
CA LYS A 196 1.66 3.21 -17.26
C LYS A 196 0.30 3.78 -17.71
N ARG A 197 -0.72 2.92 -17.90
CA ARG A 197 -2.06 3.39 -18.29
C ARG A 197 -2.66 4.29 -17.23
N PHE A 198 -2.46 3.97 -15.95
CA PHE A 198 -2.93 4.78 -14.83
C PHE A 198 -2.12 6.07 -14.72
N SER A 199 -0.79 5.97 -14.76
CA SER A 199 0.09 7.13 -14.70
C SER A 199 -0.22 8.13 -15.83
N ASP A 200 -0.30 7.66 -17.08
CA ASP A 200 -0.61 8.52 -18.22
C ASP A 200 -2.02 9.15 -18.12
N ALA A 201 -3.01 8.41 -17.62
CA ALA A 201 -4.37 8.91 -17.47
C ALA A 201 -4.47 10.00 -16.41
N VAL A 202 -3.77 9.85 -15.27
CA VAL A 202 -3.90 10.75 -14.12
C VAL A 202 -2.89 11.89 -14.16
N LEU A 203 -1.64 11.60 -14.47
CA LEU A 203 -0.54 12.55 -14.43
C LEU A 203 -0.23 13.17 -15.80
N GLY A 204 -0.58 12.47 -16.88
CA GLY A 204 -0.09 12.74 -18.23
C GLY A 204 1.23 12.01 -18.52
N PRO A 205 1.67 12.01 -19.79
CA PRO A 205 2.82 11.23 -20.23
C PRO A 205 4.13 11.68 -19.55
N ASN A 206 5.01 10.71 -19.30
CA ASN A 206 6.34 10.92 -18.72
C ASN A 206 6.36 11.49 -17.29
N ARG A 207 5.28 11.35 -16.55
CA ARG A 207 5.21 11.68 -15.12
C ARG A 207 4.94 10.41 -14.31
N TYR A 208 5.85 10.05 -13.41
CA TYR A 208 5.80 8.80 -12.63
C TYR A 208 6.73 8.90 -11.41
N PHE A 209 6.54 8.03 -10.43
CA PHE A 209 7.49 7.88 -9.34
C PHE A 209 8.83 7.34 -9.85
N LYS A 210 9.95 7.90 -9.39
CA LYS A 210 11.29 7.46 -9.76
C LYS A 210 11.61 6.06 -9.26
N ALA A 211 11.12 5.72 -8.05
CA ALA A 211 11.33 4.44 -7.39
C ALA A 211 10.06 3.95 -6.69
N SER A 212 9.82 2.64 -6.69
CA SER A 212 8.71 2.01 -5.98
C SER A 212 9.18 0.76 -5.24
N LEU A 213 8.79 0.65 -3.95
CA LEU A 213 9.05 -0.51 -3.11
C LEU A 213 7.74 -1.07 -2.55
N PRO A 214 7.00 -1.88 -3.32
CA PRO A 214 5.83 -2.61 -2.82
C PRO A 214 6.24 -3.73 -1.87
N MET A 215 5.59 -3.80 -0.68
CA MET A 215 5.91 -4.82 0.32
C MET A 215 4.67 -5.61 0.73
N ALA A 216 4.83 -6.94 0.94
CA ALA A 216 3.79 -7.86 1.39
C ALA A 216 2.51 -7.77 0.54
N ILE A 217 2.61 -8.02 -0.76
CA ILE A 217 1.51 -7.96 -1.73
C ILE A 217 1.46 -9.20 -2.62
N ASP A 218 0.35 -9.41 -3.32
CA ASP A 218 0.08 -10.60 -4.13
C ASP A 218 0.05 -10.36 -5.66
N CYS A 219 0.00 -9.10 -6.14
CA CYS A 219 -0.10 -8.74 -7.56
C CYS A 219 -1.28 -9.41 -8.32
N TYR A 220 -2.35 -9.79 -7.63
CA TYR A 220 -3.51 -10.42 -8.28
C TYR A 220 -4.43 -9.44 -9.02
N ILE A 221 -4.31 -8.14 -8.73
CA ILE A 221 -4.98 -7.07 -9.49
C ILE A 221 -4.01 -6.58 -10.54
N ARG A 222 -4.20 -6.99 -11.79
CA ARG A 222 -3.25 -6.72 -12.88
C ARG A 222 -3.90 -6.66 -14.25
N PHE A 223 -3.19 -6.14 -15.23
CA PHE A 223 -3.58 -6.22 -16.64
C PHE A 223 -3.05 -7.51 -17.28
N GLU A 224 -3.76 -8.01 -18.31
CA GLU A 224 -3.30 -9.15 -19.13
C GLU A 224 -1.92 -8.88 -19.74
N GLN A 225 -1.69 -7.64 -20.13
CA GLN A 225 -0.42 -7.19 -20.67
C GLN A 225 0.13 -6.10 -19.75
N PRO A 226 1.09 -6.41 -18.87
CA PRO A 226 1.68 -5.40 -17.98
C PRO A 226 2.42 -4.34 -18.81
N LEU A 227 2.22 -3.09 -18.42
CA LEU A 227 2.87 -1.93 -19.05
C LEU A 227 3.37 -1.00 -17.95
N MET A 228 4.66 -1.12 -17.62
CA MET A 228 5.27 -0.30 -16.58
C MET A 228 5.73 1.07 -17.09
N THR A 229 5.63 2.07 -16.21
CA THR A 229 6.43 3.29 -16.30
C THR A 229 7.92 2.97 -16.09
N PRO A 230 8.86 3.88 -16.45
CA PRO A 230 10.29 3.71 -16.16
C PRO A 230 10.64 3.87 -14.66
N THR A 231 9.79 3.34 -13.79
CA THR A 231 9.98 3.36 -12.33
C THR A 231 10.87 2.20 -11.92
N LYS A 232 12.01 2.48 -11.26
CA LYS A 232 12.79 1.42 -10.63
C LYS A 232 11.94 0.76 -9.53
N THR A 233 11.68 -0.53 -9.65
CA THR A 233 10.74 -1.22 -8.76
C THR A 233 11.40 -2.43 -8.12
N LEU A 234 11.31 -2.50 -6.78
CA LEU A 234 11.76 -3.65 -6.00
C LEU A 234 10.60 -4.19 -5.16
N PHE A 235 10.16 -5.42 -5.42
CA PHE A 235 9.21 -6.11 -4.55
C PHE A 235 9.92 -6.78 -3.39
N LEU A 236 9.42 -6.60 -2.16
CA LEU A 236 9.89 -7.31 -0.97
C LEU A 236 8.75 -8.13 -0.37
N LEU A 237 8.86 -9.45 -0.47
CA LEU A 237 7.78 -10.38 -0.17
C LEU A 237 8.27 -11.50 0.75
N GLY A 238 7.35 -12.16 1.45
CA GLY A 238 7.60 -13.34 2.27
C GLY A 238 7.15 -14.62 1.58
N SER A 239 7.94 -15.70 1.67
CA SER A 239 7.58 -17.00 1.07
C SER A 239 6.43 -17.71 1.82
N ASN A 240 6.27 -17.42 3.11
CA ASN A 240 5.22 -17.97 3.96
C ASN A 240 4.07 -16.97 4.23
N ASP A 241 3.98 -15.92 3.41
CA ASP A 241 2.87 -14.96 3.46
C ASP A 241 1.62 -15.62 2.85
N ASP A 242 0.75 -16.15 3.70
CA ASP A 242 -0.52 -16.74 3.32
C ASP A 242 -1.68 -15.73 3.25
N TYR A 243 -1.37 -14.45 3.57
CA TYR A 243 -2.29 -13.31 3.39
C TYR A 243 -2.18 -12.73 1.97
N THR A 244 -0.97 -12.50 1.50
CA THR A 244 -0.66 -12.01 0.17
C THR A 244 0.45 -12.87 -0.45
N PRO A 245 0.11 -14.08 -0.96
CA PRO A 245 1.09 -15.01 -1.48
C PRO A 245 1.95 -14.42 -2.61
N PRO A 246 3.27 -14.66 -2.61
CA PRO A 246 4.19 -13.96 -3.52
C PRO A 246 4.13 -14.42 -4.98
N GLU A 247 3.50 -15.58 -5.27
CA GLU A 247 3.52 -16.21 -6.60
C GLU A 247 2.95 -15.32 -7.70
N GLY A 248 1.90 -14.53 -7.37
CA GLY A 248 1.30 -13.60 -8.31
C GLY A 248 2.29 -12.54 -8.78
N CYS A 249 3.09 -11.99 -7.84
CA CYS A 249 4.12 -11.00 -8.16
C CYS A 249 5.32 -11.61 -8.90
N VAL A 250 5.74 -12.83 -8.52
CA VAL A 250 6.81 -13.56 -9.24
C VAL A 250 6.42 -13.77 -10.71
N ASN A 251 5.17 -14.15 -10.97
CA ASN A 251 4.67 -14.32 -12.33
C ASN A 251 4.54 -12.97 -13.06
N TRP A 252 4.02 -11.95 -12.38
CA TRP A 252 3.90 -10.61 -12.96
C TRP A 252 5.26 -10.02 -13.39
N VAL A 253 6.31 -10.16 -12.56
CA VAL A 253 7.66 -9.72 -12.92
C VAL A 253 8.19 -10.45 -14.17
N LYS A 254 7.93 -11.75 -14.29
CA LYS A 254 8.26 -12.51 -15.51
C LYS A 254 7.51 -11.97 -16.74
N ASP A 255 6.20 -11.71 -16.60
CA ASP A 255 5.36 -11.19 -17.67
C ASP A 255 5.83 -9.80 -18.13
N VAL A 256 6.26 -8.93 -17.18
CA VAL A 256 6.88 -7.63 -17.51
C VAL A 256 8.15 -7.81 -18.31
N LYS A 257 9.06 -8.68 -17.90
CA LYS A 257 10.32 -8.93 -18.62
C LYS A 257 10.08 -9.51 -20.00
N VAL A 258 9.08 -10.36 -20.15
CA VAL A 258 8.68 -10.88 -21.48
C VAL A 258 8.13 -9.75 -22.36
N SER A 259 7.30 -8.87 -21.83
CA SER A 259 6.61 -7.84 -22.63
C SER A 259 7.45 -6.60 -22.91
N GLN A 260 8.32 -6.20 -21.96
CA GLN A 260 9.11 -4.96 -22.04
C GLN A 260 10.62 -5.19 -22.15
N GLY A 261 11.06 -6.46 -22.13
CA GLY A 261 12.45 -6.88 -22.21
C GLY A 261 13.13 -7.02 -20.84
N GLU A 262 14.26 -7.73 -20.84
CA GLU A 262 15.06 -7.98 -19.62
C GLU A 262 15.63 -6.69 -18.98
N SER A 263 15.63 -5.59 -19.71
CA SER A 263 16.07 -4.28 -19.22
C SER A 263 14.99 -3.53 -18.44
N ALA A 264 13.78 -4.07 -18.29
CA ALA A 264 12.77 -3.50 -17.42
C ALA A 264 13.31 -3.44 -15.98
N ASP A 265 13.28 -2.24 -15.38
CA ASP A 265 13.88 -1.97 -14.06
C ASP A 265 12.96 -2.48 -12.94
N VAL A 266 12.76 -3.79 -12.90
CA VAL A 266 11.92 -4.48 -11.93
C VAL A 266 12.65 -5.69 -11.35
N GLU A 267 12.73 -5.71 -10.02
CA GLU A 267 13.33 -6.76 -9.22
C GLU A 267 12.38 -7.29 -8.17
N ILE A 268 12.64 -8.49 -7.67
CA ILE A 268 11.84 -9.13 -6.62
C ILE A 268 12.74 -9.88 -5.65
N ILE A 269 12.55 -9.62 -4.37
CA ILE A 269 13.14 -10.38 -3.26
C ILE A 269 12.00 -11.11 -2.56
N VAL A 270 12.08 -12.44 -2.55
CA VAL A 270 11.20 -13.30 -1.75
C VAL A 270 12.04 -13.87 -0.60
N LYS A 271 11.75 -13.42 0.62
CA LYS A 271 12.45 -13.87 1.83
C LYS A 271 11.87 -15.17 2.34
N GLU A 272 12.75 -16.14 2.59
CA GLU A 272 12.37 -17.43 3.10
C GLU A 272 11.76 -17.31 4.51
N ASP A 273 10.69 -18.05 4.76
CA ASP A 273 9.96 -18.13 6.03
C ASP A 273 9.28 -16.83 6.53
N TRP A 274 9.39 -15.72 5.82
CA TRP A 274 8.67 -14.50 6.19
C TRP A 274 7.17 -14.66 5.94
N VAL A 275 6.37 -14.26 6.94
CA VAL A 275 4.90 -14.22 6.87
C VAL A 275 4.40 -12.79 6.71
N HIS A 276 3.10 -12.58 6.53
CA HIS A 276 2.51 -11.24 6.46
C HIS A 276 2.82 -10.41 7.71
N GLY A 277 3.30 -9.18 7.54
CA GLY A 277 3.71 -8.33 8.68
C GLY A 277 5.15 -8.52 9.15
N PHE A 278 5.99 -9.17 8.36
CA PHE A 278 7.41 -9.40 8.63
C PHE A 278 8.20 -8.14 9.04
N TYR A 279 7.74 -6.99 8.65
CA TYR A 279 8.28 -5.67 8.96
C TYR A 279 7.99 -5.19 10.40
N GLY A 280 7.20 -5.92 11.17
CA GLY A 280 6.92 -5.64 12.58
C GLY A 280 7.84 -6.43 13.51
N ASP A 281 7.86 -6.04 14.79
CA ASP A 281 8.48 -6.80 15.87
C ASP A 281 7.37 -7.38 16.75
N ILE A 282 6.51 -8.18 16.14
CA ILE A 282 5.36 -8.81 16.81
C ILE A 282 5.41 -10.33 16.62
N PRO A 283 5.05 -11.11 17.64
CA PRO A 283 4.97 -12.56 17.51
C PRO A 283 4.04 -12.96 16.36
N ILE A 284 4.40 -14.00 15.63
CA ILE A 284 3.55 -14.57 14.60
C ILE A 284 2.29 -15.14 15.25
N THR A 285 1.13 -14.67 14.82
CA THR A 285 -0.20 -15.07 15.31
C THR A 285 -1.14 -15.33 14.14
N ILE A 286 -2.27 -15.98 14.44
CA ILE A 286 -3.36 -16.15 13.47
C ILE A 286 -4.31 -14.96 13.63
N CYS A 287 -4.56 -14.24 12.53
CA CYS A 287 -5.53 -13.15 12.52
C CYS A 287 -6.95 -13.69 12.23
N ASP A 288 -7.68 -14.10 13.26
CA ASP A 288 -9.03 -14.68 13.10
C ASP A 288 -10.05 -13.70 12.47
N SER A 289 -9.86 -12.40 12.62
CA SER A 289 -10.73 -11.36 12.07
C SER A 289 -10.32 -10.91 10.66
N CYS A 290 -9.11 -11.25 10.23
CA CYS A 290 -8.62 -10.89 8.90
C CYS A 290 -9.26 -11.77 7.85
N VAL A 291 -9.75 -11.13 6.80
CA VAL A 291 -10.30 -11.82 5.65
C VAL A 291 -9.43 -11.52 4.45
N VAL A 292 -8.99 -12.60 3.83
CA VAL A 292 -8.07 -12.60 2.71
C VAL A 292 -8.79 -12.95 1.44
N PHE A 293 -8.55 -12.19 0.39
CA PHE A 293 -8.67 -12.68 -0.96
C PHE A 293 -7.49 -13.60 -1.26
N ASN A 294 -7.73 -14.90 -1.22
CA ASN A 294 -6.68 -15.85 -1.54
C ASN A 294 -7.02 -16.55 -2.86
N ASN A 295 -6.16 -16.38 -3.84
CA ASN A 295 -6.25 -17.04 -5.12
C ASN A 295 -6.31 -18.57 -5.01
N GLN A 296 -5.68 -19.14 -3.98
CA GLN A 296 -5.73 -20.58 -3.74
C GLN A 296 -7.14 -21.10 -3.47
N ALA A 297 -8.01 -20.27 -2.85
CA ALA A 297 -9.38 -20.65 -2.55
C ALA A 297 -10.30 -20.66 -3.80
N CYS A 298 -9.97 -19.89 -4.84
CA CYS A 298 -10.73 -19.86 -6.09
C CYS A 298 -9.88 -20.12 -7.34
N GLN A 299 -8.79 -20.82 -7.19
CA GLN A 299 -7.83 -21.09 -8.26
C GLN A 299 -8.45 -21.75 -9.50
N ALA A 300 -9.53 -22.51 -9.34
CA ALA A 300 -10.24 -23.10 -10.46
C ALA A 300 -11.01 -22.08 -11.32
N ASP A 301 -11.50 -21.01 -10.72
CA ASP A 301 -12.30 -19.99 -11.39
C ASP A 301 -11.49 -18.73 -11.75
N LEU A 302 -10.45 -18.39 -10.96
CA LEU A 302 -9.58 -17.23 -11.15
C LEU A 302 -8.09 -17.60 -10.99
N PRO A 303 -7.55 -18.44 -11.88
CA PRO A 303 -6.19 -18.96 -11.74
C PRO A 303 -5.12 -17.86 -11.77
N ASN A 304 -5.40 -16.73 -12.42
CA ASN A 304 -4.51 -15.60 -12.58
C ASN A 304 -4.89 -14.38 -11.74
N GLY A 305 -5.88 -14.51 -10.85
CA GLY A 305 -6.41 -13.41 -10.05
C GLY A 305 -7.39 -12.50 -10.79
N MET A 306 -7.51 -11.26 -10.35
CA MET A 306 -8.38 -10.25 -10.95
C MET A 306 -7.66 -9.56 -12.12
N VAL A 307 -7.75 -10.18 -13.28
CA VAL A 307 -7.07 -9.69 -14.49
C VAL A 307 -8.00 -8.80 -15.32
N TYR A 308 -7.47 -7.68 -15.78
CA TYR A 308 -8.16 -6.70 -16.60
C TYR A 308 -7.55 -6.65 -18.00
N ASN A 309 -8.38 -6.37 -18.99
CA ASN A 309 -7.91 -6.09 -20.35
C ASN A 309 -7.30 -4.68 -20.46
N ASN A 310 -6.78 -4.32 -21.63
CA ASN A 310 -6.13 -3.04 -21.85
C ASN A 310 -7.03 -1.81 -21.63
N GLU A 311 -8.34 -1.99 -21.63
CA GLU A 311 -9.34 -0.95 -21.40
C GLU A 311 -9.73 -0.83 -19.92
N GLY A 312 -9.19 -1.70 -19.03
CA GLY A 312 -9.53 -1.72 -17.61
C GLY A 312 -10.84 -2.43 -17.29
N LEU A 313 -11.37 -3.22 -18.23
CA LEU A 313 -12.52 -4.08 -18.03
C LEU A 313 -12.08 -5.50 -17.62
N PRO A 314 -12.92 -6.26 -16.88
CA PRO A 314 -12.62 -7.63 -16.53
C PRO A 314 -12.23 -8.48 -17.75
N ALA A 315 -11.04 -9.09 -17.71
CA ALA A 315 -10.58 -10.05 -18.70
C ALA A 315 -11.37 -11.39 -18.60
N ASN A 316 -11.15 -12.31 -19.53
CA ASN A 316 -12.03 -13.46 -19.74
C ASN A 316 -12.34 -14.27 -18.46
N ASP A 317 -11.35 -14.59 -17.64
CA ASP A 317 -11.58 -15.39 -16.42
C ASP A 317 -12.43 -14.64 -15.41
N LEU A 318 -12.08 -13.37 -15.13
CA LEU A 318 -12.82 -12.49 -14.23
C LEU A 318 -14.25 -12.22 -14.76
N LYS A 319 -14.38 -11.99 -16.05
CA LYS A 319 -15.69 -11.85 -16.72
C LYS A 319 -16.55 -13.11 -16.57
N ASN A 320 -15.99 -14.28 -16.83
CA ASN A 320 -16.72 -15.55 -16.74
C ASN A 320 -17.11 -15.85 -15.29
N PHE A 321 -16.23 -15.59 -14.34
CA PHE A 321 -16.54 -15.68 -12.92
C PHE A 321 -17.72 -14.78 -12.53
N PHE A 322 -17.72 -13.55 -13.02
CA PHE A 322 -18.78 -12.58 -12.82
C PHE A 322 -20.12 -13.07 -13.38
N ILE A 323 -20.11 -13.52 -14.63
CA ILE A 323 -21.30 -14.04 -15.31
C ILE A 323 -21.84 -15.28 -14.59
N LYS A 324 -20.96 -16.19 -14.16
CA LYS A 324 -21.31 -17.40 -13.41
C LYS A 324 -21.98 -17.07 -12.07
N THR A 325 -21.50 -16.07 -11.37
CA THR A 325 -21.95 -15.74 -10.01
C THR A 325 -23.13 -14.78 -9.94
N LYS A 326 -23.23 -13.82 -10.87
CA LYS A 326 -24.24 -12.74 -10.87
C LYS A 326 -25.12 -12.70 -12.10
N GLY A 327 -24.80 -13.48 -13.13
CA GLY A 327 -25.55 -13.55 -14.39
C GLY A 327 -25.08 -12.54 -15.42
N LYS A 328 -25.29 -12.92 -16.68
CA LYS A 328 -24.85 -12.17 -17.86
C LYS A 328 -25.41 -10.74 -17.92
N LYS A 329 -26.69 -10.55 -17.57
CA LYS A 329 -27.36 -9.24 -17.56
C LYS A 329 -26.65 -8.28 -16.59
N ASN A 330 -26.40 -8.70 -15.35
CA ASN A 330 -25.76 -7.87 -14.33
C ASN A 330 -24.32 -7.53 -14.70
N TYR A 331 -23.60 -8.41 -15.40
CA TYR A 331 -22.26 -8.11 -15.89
C TYR A 331 -22.29 -6.96 -16.91
N TYR A 332 -23.18 -7.01 -17.92
CA TYR A 332 -23.22 -5.94 -18.91
C TYR A 332 -23.73 -4.62 -18.36
N GLU A 333 -24.68 -4.66 -17.42
CA GLU A 333 -25.15 -3.48 -16.71
C GLU A 333 -24.02 -2.81 -15.91
N LEU A 334 -23.17 -3.60 -15.21
CA LEU A 334 -21.99 -3.08 -14.55
C LEU A 334 -20.99 -2.46 -15.53
N VAL A 335 -20.70 -3.16 -16.64
CA VAL A 335 -19.79 -2.64 -17.68
C VAL A 335 -20.30 -1.30 -18.25
N GLU A 336 -21.61 -1.21 -18.52
CA GLU A 336 -22.23 0.02 -18.99
C GLU A 336 -22.05 1.16 -17.98
N ILE A 337 -22.33 0.92 -16.69
CA ILE A 337 -22.17 1.91 -15.63
C ILE A 337 -20.69 2.33 -15.50
N LEU A 338 -19.77 1.37 -15.42
CA LEU A 338 -18.34 1.65 -15.25
C LEU A 338 -17.73 2.37 -16.46
N SER A 339 -18.24 2.11 -17.67
CA SER A 339 -17.78 2.73 -18.90
C SER A 339 -18.37 4.13 -19.12
N SER A 340 -19.41 4.49 -18.36
CA SER A 340 -20.03 5.80 -18.44
C SER A 340 -19.05 6.92 -18.04
N PRO A 341 -19.01 8.04 -18.78
CA PRO A 341 -18.26 9.21 -18.35
C PRO A 341 -18.80 9.82 -17.04
N ASP A 342 -20.05 9.50 -16.67
CA ASP A 342 -20.71 9.96 -15.44
C ASP A 342 -20.63 8.91 -14.31
N ALA A 343 -19.76 7.91 -14.44
CA ALA A 343 -19.55 6.90 -13.41
C ALA A 343 -19.09 7.56 -12.09
N THR A 344 -19.75 7.21 -11.00
CA THR A 344 -19.40 7.65 -9.65
C THR A 344 -19.26 6.45 -8.74
N TRP A 345 -18.53 6.63 -7.63
CA TRP A 345 -18.48 5.62 -6.56
C TRP A 345 -19.89 5.18 -6.13
N SER A 346 -20.79 6.12 -5.92
CA SER A 346 -22.14 5.82 -5.42
C SER A 346 -23.03 5.06 -6.41
N ASN A 347 -22.91 5.26 -7.73
CA ASN A 347 -23.75 4.57 -8.70
C ASN A 347 -23.18 3.22 -9.16
N ALA A 348 -21.88 3.08 -9.19
CA ALA A 348 -21.21 1.84 -9.60
C ALA A 348 -20.90 0.89 -8.43
N TRP A 349 -20.70 1.44 -7.22
CA TRP A 349 -20.31 0.70 -6.03
C TRP A 349 -21.26 -0.47 -5.68
N LYS A 350 -22.56 -0.26 -5.77
CA LYS A 350 -23.54 -1.30 -5.42
C LYS A 350 -23.34 -2.59 -6.24
N PHE A 351 -23.05 -2.46 -7.53
CA PHE A 351 -22.80 -3.60 -8.41
C PHE A 351 -21.43 -4.22 -8.14
N TYR A 352 -20.41 -3.38 -7.97
CA TYR A 352 -19.07 -3.82 -7.65
C TYR A 352 -19.02 -4.54 -6.28
N TYR A 353 -19.72 -4.02 -5.29
CA TYR A 353 -19.82 -4.60 -3.97
C TYR A 353 -20.50 -5.99 -3.98
N GLU A 354 -21.53 -6.17 -4.78
CA GLU A 354 -22.18 -7.48 -4.95
C GLU A 354 -21.25 -8.51 -5.63
N LEU A 355 -20.43 -8.06 -6.58
CA LEU A 355 -19.37 -8.88 -7.16
C LEU A 355 -18.33 -9.22 -6.10
N TYR A 356 -17.84 -8.19 -5.41
CA TYR A 356 -16.86 -8.33 -4.37
C TYR A 356 -17.33 -9.32 -3.29
N LYS A 357 -18.58 -9.22 -2.83
CA LYS A 357 -19.18 -10.22 -1.91
C LYS A 357 -19.21 -11.64 -2.49
N ALA A 358 -19.51 -11.79 -3.75
CA ALA A 358 -19.52 -13.10 -4.39
C ALA A 358 -18.10 -13.69 -4.45
N MET A 359 -17.11 -12.89 -4.80
CA MET A 359 -15.69 -13.27 -4.75
C MET A 359 -15.26 -13.59 -3.32
N TYR A 360 -15.65 -12.76 -2.36
CA TYR A 360 -15.38 -12.95 -0.93
C TYR A 360 -15.90 -14.30 -0.42
N LYS A 361 -17.11 -14.67 -0.83
CA LYS A 361 -17.71 -15.95 -0.46
C LYS A 361 -16.99 -17.15 -1.07
N SER A 362 -16.42 -16.99 -2.26
CA SER A 362 -15.83 -18.08 -3.04
C SER A 362 -14.31 -18.16 -2.92
N CYS A 363 -13.64 -17.03 -2.68
CA CYS A 363 -12.20 -16.89 -2.76
C CYS A 363 -11.55 -16.43 -1.44
N ALA A 364 -12.34 -16.16 -0.40
CA ALA A 364 -11.78 -15.67 0.85
C ALA A 364 -11.45 -16.83 1.79
N THR A 365 -10.27 -16.78 2.38
CA THR A 365 -9.87 -17.60 3.53
C THR A 365 -9.78 -16.71 4.77
N LYS A 366 -9.95 -17.33 5.95
CA LYS A 366 -9.81 -16.66 7.24
C LYS A 366 -8.56 -17.13 7.96
N GLY A 367 -8.05 -16.27 8.83
CA GLY A 367 -6.99 -16.64 9.73
C GLY A 367 -5.62 -16.75 9.07
N PRO A 368 -5.16 -15.75 8.29
CA PRO A 368 -3.79 -15.73 7.83
C PRO A 368 -2.82 -15.57 9.00
N LYS A 369 -1.60 -16.03 8.82
CA LYS A 369 -0.51 -15.79 9.75
C LYS A 369 0.01 -14.37 9.58
N VAL A 370 0.13 -13.64 10.67
CA VAL A 370 0.62 -12.26 10.67
C VAL A 370 1.63 -12.07 11.79
N GLY A 371 2.63 -11.21 11.57
CA GLY A 371 3.68 -10.92 12.53
C GLY A 371 5.07 -11.13 11.94
N GLY A 372 6.09 -11.03 12.78
CA GLY A 372 7.49 -11.22 12.41
C GLY A 372 8.41 -10.38 13.28
N ASP A 373 9.70 -10.54 13.06
CA ASP A 373 10.77 -9.84 13.79
C ASP A 373 11.89 -9.36 12.86
N HIS A 374 11.51 -9.08 11.60
CA HIS A 374 12.46 -8.70 10.54
C HIS A 374 12.46 -7.18 10.25
N ALA A 375 12.04 -6.37 11.21
CA ALA A 375 11.94 -4.91 11.04
C ALA A 375 13.25 -4.28 10.60
N GLN A 376 14.39 -4.63 11.25
CA GLN A 376 15.68 -4.04 10.91
C GLN A 376 16.14 -4.45 9.50
N GLU A 377 16.01 -5.72 9.15
CA GLU A 377 16.38 -6.18 7.80
C GLU A 377 15.52 -5.54 6.71
N THR A 378 14.23 -5.35 7.00
CA THR A 378 13.31 -4.62 6.10
C THR A 378 13.75 -3.17 5.92
N ILE A 379 14.14 -2.48 7.02
CA ILE A 379 14.67 -1.12 6.95
C ILE A 379 15.94 -1.07 6.11
N ASP A 380 16.89 -1.97 6.34
CA ASP A 380 18.18 -1.97 5.65
C ASP A 380 18.00 -2.14 4.13
N ILE A 381 17.12 -3.05 3.70
CA ILE A 381 16.77 -3.25 2.30
C ILE A 381 16.11 -2.00 1.72
N ALA A 382 15.11 -1.45 2.41
CA ALA A 382 14.35 -0.31 1.93
C ALA A 382 15.21 0.96 1.82
N ILE A 383 16.07 1.23 2.81
CA ILE A 383 16.97 2.38 2.82
C ILE A 383 18.02 2.24 1.71
N SER A 384 18.63 1.06 1.57
CA SER A 384 19.58 0.81 0.48
C SER A 384 18.97 1.10 -0.88
N PHE A 385 17.76 0.58 -1.11
CA PHE A 385 17.01 0.78 -2.36
C PHE A 385 16.72 2.26 -2.64
N PHE A 386 16.14 3.01 -1.67
CA PHE A 386 15.79 4.41 -1.91
C PHE A 386 17.01 5.32 -2.00
N VAL A 387 18.05 5.08 -1.20
CA VAL A 387 19.30 5.84 -1.29
C VAL A 387 19.97 5.67 -2.65
N GLU A 388 19.96 4.48 -3.22
CA GLU A 388 20.49 4.21 -4.57
C GLU A 388 19.61 4.84 -5.66
N SER A 389 18.28 4.70 -5.53
CA SER A 389 17.34 5.07 -6.60
C SER A 389 17.01 6.55 -6.67
N LEU A 390 17.17 7.30 -5.55
CA LEU A 390 16.82 8.72 -5.44
C LEU A 390 18.06 9.64 -5.33
N LYS A 391 19.25 9.12 -5.49
CA LYS A 391 20.48 9.91 -5.64
C LYS A 391 20.67 10.40 -7.08
#